data_2ad082d73a8be9f032db6f6bc64d7961
#
_entry.id   2ad082d73a8be9f032db6f6bc64d7961
#
_cell.length_a   1.000
_cell.length_b   1.000
_cell.length_c   1.000
_cell.angle_alpha   90.00
_cell.angle_beta   90.00
_cell.angle_gamma   90.00
#
_symmetry.space_group_name_H-M   'P 1'
#
loop_
_entity.id
_entity.type
_entity.pdbx_description
1 polymer ?
#
loop_
_entity_poly.entity_id
_entity_poly.type
_entity_poly.pdbx_seq_one_letter_code
_entity_poly.pdbx_strand_id
1 'polypeptide(L)'
;MTRPAPHRLRLSRRELLAAGATIAGGILLPGCARTPGPSATGQADIDTVEAARPHTGRTVTTTLTAEPAVLDLGGTRASTLAYGTDLPGPLIRANVGDELAITLVNQLTHPTSLHCHGVALRNDMDGASPATPNVEPGGNFTYRFSVPHPGTYWAHPHTGLDADRGLYLPLIVDDPDEPGDYDAEWIVVLDDWTDGIGKTPEQIWSDLSGSGSGAHDDMPGMGAMPTMEGVGTSTLLGGDAGDVNYPYYVINGRIPSAATVFTARPGQRIRLRIINAGSDTAFRVALAGHSMTVTHTDGYPVVPADVDALLLGMGERYDAIITAGDGVFALVAMPEGKNGLARALLSTGAGTGPDAGYQPPEMAGRVGTAAMFVATEAASLPAGA
;
A
#
# COMPACT_ATOMS: atom_id res chain seq x y z
N MET A 1 20.72 -50.32 12.91
CA MET A 1 19.99 -50.22 11.61
C MET A 1 19.50 -48.80 11.49
N THR A 2 20.26 -47.94 10.81
CA THR A 2 20.00 -46.55 10.60
C THR A 2 19.23 -46.37 9.28
N ARG A 3 18.06 -45.71 9.33
CA ARG A 3 17.26 -45.38 8.12
C ARG A 3 17.93 -44.23 7.35
N PRO A 4 18.04 -44.30 6.04
CA PRO A 4 18.55 -43.17 5.24
C PRO A 4 17.52 -42.07 5.14
N ALA A 5 18.00 -40.80 5.16
CA ALA A 5 17.19 -39.59 5.00
C ALA A 5 16.70 -39.43 3.55
N PRO A 6 15.53 -38.81 3.33
CA PRO A 6 15.02 -38.63 1.97
C PRO A 6 15.82 -37.56 1.22
N HIS A 7 16.29 -37.92 0.03
CA HIS A 7 16.92 -36.99 -0.91
C HIS A 7 15.88 -35.98 -1.43
N ARG A 8 16.04 -34.70 -1.15
CA ARG A 8 15.29 -33.63 -1.80
C ARG A 8 15.88 -33.38 -3.19
N LEU A 9 15.13 -33.74 -4.23
CA LEU A 9 15.44 -33.35 -5.60
C LEU A 9 15.30 -31.82 -5.73
N ARG A 10 16.40 -31.13 -5.98
CA ARG A 10 16.42 -29.74 -6.37
C ARG A 10 16.41 -29.67 -7.89
N LEU A 11 15.27 -29.38 -8.49
CA LEU A 11 15.17 -29.10 -9.93
C LEU A 11 15.59 -27.63 -10.17
N SER A 12 16.51 -27.44 -11.12
CA SER A 12 16.87 -26.09 -11.57
C SER A 12 15.81 -25.52 -12.51
N ARG A 13 15.71 -24.19 -12.61
CA ARG A 13 14.78 -23.51 -13.53
C ARG A 13 14.93 -24.00 -15.00
N ARG A 14 16.14 -24.40 -15.39
CA ARG A 14 16.46 -24.88 -16.72
C ARG A 14 15.89 -26.27 -16.97
N GLU A 15 15.88 -27.15 -15.97
CA GLU A 15 15.28 -28.48 -16.03
C GLU A 15 13.75 -28.43 -16.08
N LEU A 16 13.15 -27.44 -15.42
CA LEU A 16 11.71 -27.21 -15.49
C LEU A 16 11.26 -26.72 -16.88
N LEU A 17 12.04 -25.85 -17.52
CA LEU A 17 11.78 -25.38 -18.89
C LEU A 17 12.06 -26.45 -19.96
N ALA A 18 13.03 -27.30 -19.74
CA ALA A 18 13.31 -28.44 -20.65
C ALA A 18 12.21 -29.50 -20.59
N ALA A 19 11.61 -29.74 -19.42
CA ALA A 19 10.49 -30.67 -19.28
C ALA A 19 9.21 -30.17 -19.99
N GLY A 20 9.03 -28.84 -20.12
CA GLY A 20 7.90 -28.22 -20.84
C GLY A 20 8.01 -28.33 -22.38
N ALA A 21 9.23 -28.44 -22.93
CA ALA A 21 9.45 -28.42 -24.37
C ALA A 21 9.30 -29.83 -25.04
N THR A 22 9.28 -30.89 -24.27
CA THR A 22 9.19 -32.28 -24.80
C THR A 22 7.76 -32.83 -24.95
N ILE A 23 6.73 -32.05 -24.58
CA ILE A 23 5.31 -32.47 -24.72
C ILE A 23 4.66 -31.94 -26.02
N ALA A 24 5.38 -31.20 -26.86
CA ALA A 24 4.85 -30.60 -28.09
C ALA A 24 5.06 -31.46 -29.35
N GLY A 25 5.38 -32.74 -29.25
CA GLY A 25 5.66 -33.64 -30.40
C GLY A 25 4.95 -34.96 -30.31
N GLY A 26 3.72 -35.05 -30.85
CA GLY A 26 3.13 -36.26 -31.40
C GLY A 26 2.37 -37.16 -30.45
N ILE A 27 1.01 -37.16 -30.62
CA ILE A 27 0.19 -38.33 -30.97
C ILE A 27 -1.25 -37.82 -31.19
N LEU A 28 -1.71 -37.93 -32.44
CA LEU A 28 -3.12 -37.78 -32.78
C LEU A 28 -3.85 -39.09 -32.38
N LEU A 29 -4.67 -39.02 -31.34
CA LEU A 29 -5.73 -39.99 -31.09
C LEU A 29 -7.07 -39.23 -30.93
N PRO A 30 -8.15 -39.65 -31.61
CA PRO A 30 -9.45 -39.06 -31.49
C PRO A 30 -10.14 -39.60 -30.24
N GLY A 31 -10.20 -38.81 -29.19
CA GLY A 31 -10.92 -39.12 -27.98
C GLY A 31 -11.34 -37.83 -27.30
N CYS A 32 -12.60 -37.43 -27.54
CA CYS A 32 -13.20 -36.29 -26.88
C CYS A 32 -13.30 -36.51 -25.37
N ALA A 33 -12.36 -35.98 -24.62
CA ALA A 33 -12.58 -35.54 -23.24
C ALA A 33 -11.95 -34.16 -23.14
N ARG A 34 -12.72 -33.13 -23.44
CA ARG A 34 -12.40 -31.77 -23.00
C ARG A 34 -12.43 -31.80 -21.48
N THR A 35 -11.27 -31.84 -20.83
CA THR A 35 -11.14 -31.28 -19.49
C THR A 35 -11.59 -29.81 -19.60
N PRO A 36 -12.59 -29.37 -18.85
CA PRO A 36 -12.89 -27.96 -18.82
C PRO A 36 -11.61 -27.27 -18.34
N GLY A 37 -11.00 -26.42 -19.17
CA GLY A 37 -10.08 -25.41 -18.70
C GLY A 37 -10.82 -24.54 -17.69
N PRO A 38 -10.12 -23.79 -16.82
CA PRO A 38 -10.78 -22.90 -15.91
C PRO A 38 -11.73 -22.04 -16.75
N SER A 39 -13.05 -22.17 -16.48
CA SER A 39 -14.07 -21.38 -17.13
C SER A 39 -13.74 -19.91 -16.84
N ALA A 40 -13.51 -19.12 -17.89
CA ALA A 40 -13.49 -17.68 -17.71
C ALA A 40 -14.80 -17.31 -17.01
N THR A 41 -14.73 -16.73 -15.80
CA THR A 41 -15.88 -16.30 -15.05
C THR A 41 -16.67 -15.33 -15.92
N GLY A 42 -17.88 -15.70 -16.32
CA GLY A 42 -18.70 -14.86 -17.17
C GLY A 42 -19.29 -13.68 -16.39
N GLN A 43 -19.70 -12.62 -17.08
CA GLN A 43 -20.31 -11.44 -16.45
C GLN A 43 -21.49 -11.83 -15.54
N ALA A 44 -22.32 -12.82 -15.95
CA ALA A 44 -23.44 -13.30 -15.16
C ALA A 44 -23.01 -13.95 -13.83
N ASP A 45 -21.82 -14.57 -13.78
CA ASP A 45 -21.27 -15.16 -12.57
C ASP A 45 -20.80 -14.05 -11.62
N ILE A 46 -20.14 -13.02 -12.15
CA ILE A 46 -19.71 -11.83 -11.40
C ILE A 46 -20.92 -11.13 -10.78
N ASP A 47 -21.95 -10.88 -11.58
CA ASP A 47 -23.19 -10.22 -11.12
C ASP A 47 -23.92 -11.06 -10.06
N THR A 48 -23.91 -12.38 -10.19
CA THR A 48 -24.51 -13.30 -9.20
C THR A 48 -23.77 -13.25 -7.86
N VAL A 49 -22.44 -13.26 -7.88
CA VAL A 49 -21.61 -13.16 -6.66
C VAL A 49 -21.80 -11.78 -6.02
N GLU A 50 -21.79 -10.71 -6.81
CA GLU A 50 -22.01 -9.36 -6.32
C GLU A 50 -23.39 -9.21 -5.65
N ALA A 51 -24.45 -9.71 -6.27
CA ALA A 51 -25.79 -9.67 -5.73
C ALA A 51 -25.99 -10.48 -4.43
N ALA A 52 -25.11 -11.47 -4.19
CA ALA A 52 -25.14 -12.28 -2.96
C ALA A 52 -24.40 -11.62 -1.77
N ARG A 53 -23.67 -10.53 -2.00
CA ARG A 53 -22.96 -9.79 -0.95
C ARG A 53 -23.93 -9.05 -0.01
N PRO A 54 -23.52 -8.68 1.21
CA PRO A 54 -24.30 -7.78 2.05
C PRO A 54 -24.53 -6.43 1.35
N HIS A 55 -25.77 -5.92 1.39
CA HIS A 55 -26.15 -4.63 0.84
C HIS A 55 -26.94 -3.81 1.85
N THR A 56 -26.51 -2.57 2.14
CA THR A 56 -27.27 -1.60 2.94
C THR A 56 -28.36 -0.93 2.13
N GLY A 57 -28.27 -0.95 0.80
CA GLY A 57 -29.10 -0.16 -0.11
C GLY A 57 -28.63 1.29 -0.27
N ARG A 58 -27.56 1.70 0.39
CA ARG A 58 -26.95 3.03 0.25
C ARG A 58 -25.87 3.00 -0.84
N THR A 59 -25.87 4.02 -1.70
CA THR A 59 -24.80 4.25 -2.67
C THR A 59 -24.02 5.51 -2.27
N VAL A 60 -22.71 5.38 -2.13
CA VAL A 60 -21.78 6.49 -1.95
C VAL A 60 -21.22 6.86 -3.32
N THR A 61 -21.54 8.07 -3.78
CA THR A 61 -21.12 8.55 -5.10
C THR A 61 -20.04 9.61 -4.95
N THR A 62 -18.96 9.48 -5.72
CA THR A 62 -17.88 10.48 -5.80
C THR A 62 -17.37 10.59 -7.23
N THR A 63 -16.79 11.75 -7.57
CA THR A 63 -16.09 11.97 -8.83
C THR A 63 -14.67 12.37 -8.51
N LEU A 64 -13.73 11.67 -9.12
CA LEU A 64 -12.30 11.96 -9.06
C LEU A 64 -11.86 12.44 -10.45
N THR A 65 -11.11 13.52 -10.51
CA THR A 65 -10.49 13.98 -11.74
C THR A 65 -8.99 13.78 -11.62
N ALA A 66 -8.42 12.92 -12.46
CA ALA A 66 -6.98 12.78 -12.58
C ALA A 66 -6.47 13.86 -13.52
N GLU A 67 -5.66 14.79 -13.03
CA GLU A 67 -5.20 15.96 -13.77
C GLU A 67 -3.80 16.41 -13.35
N PRO A 68 -3.08 17.16 -14.22
CA PRO A 68 -1.86 17.85 -13.83
C PRO A 68 -2.14 18.89 -12.74
N ALA A 69 -1.30 18.92 -11.72
CA ALA A 69 -1.46 19.80 -10.56
C ALA A 69 -0.12 20.41 -10.13
N VAL A 70 -0.19 21.46 -9.33
CA VAL A 70 0.96 21.99 -8.61
C VAL A 70 0.64 21.93 -7.11
N LEU A 71 1.23 20.96 -6.44
CA LEU A 71 1.02 20.71 -5.03
C LEU A 71 2.05 21.44 -4.16
N ASP A 72 1.64 21.94 -3.02
CA ASP A 72 2.54 22.50 -1.99
C ASP A 72 2.79 21.47 -0.89
N LEU A 73 3.97 20.89 -0.87
CA LEU A 73 4.38 19.91 0.14
C LEU A 73 4.81 20.55 1.49
N GLY A 74 4.59 21.84 1.66
CA GLY A 74 4.99 22.60 2.85
C GLY A 74 6.08 23.63 2.57
N GLY A 75 5.83 24.49 1.58
CA GLY A 75 6.77 25.48 1.06
C GLY A 75 7.62 24.98 -0.09
N THR A 76 7.54 23.70 -0.42
CA THR A 76 8.13 23.09 -1.63
C THR A 76 7.01 22.78 -2.60
N ARG A 77 7.02 23.43 -3.77
CA ARG A 77 6.01 23.25 -4.83
C ARG A 77 6.46 22.16 -5.81
N ALA A 78 5.63 21.16 -6.02
CA ALA A 78 5.85 20.08 -6.98
C ALA A 78 4.84 20.17 -8.13
N SER A 79 5.32 20.21 -9.37
CA SER A 79 4.48 20.05 -10.57
C SER A 79 4.32 18.56 -10.83
N THR A 80 3.11 18.04 -10.68
CA THR A 80 2.84 16.61 -10.62
C THR A 80 1.41 16.30 -11.09
N LEU A 81 0.83 15.18 -10.67
CA LEU A 81 -0.56 14.81 -10.90
C LEU A 81 -1.32 14.76 -9.57
N ALA A 82 -2.64 14.93 -9.60
CA ALA A 82 -3.46 14.79 -8.40
C ALA A 82 -4.92 14.40 -8.72
N TYR A 83 -5.62 13.91 -7.69
CA TYR A 83 -7.07 13.88 -7.63
C TYR A 83 -7.56 15.15 -6.90
N GLY A 84 -7.61 16.28 -7.60
CA GLY A 84 -7.95 17.59 -7.02
C GLY A 84 -6.73 18.40 -6.61
N THR A 85 -6.81 19.11 -5.46
CA THR A 85 -5.81 20.12 -5.06
C THR A 85 -4.90 19.72 -3.92
N ASP A 86 -5.16 18.58 -3.31
CA ASP A 86 -4.48 18.13 -2.09
C ASP A 86 -3.79 16.78 -2.29
N LEU A 87 -2.82 16.51 -1.44
CA LEU A 87 -2.12 15.23 -1.35
C LEU A 87 -2.20 14.73 0.11
N PRO A 88 -2.66 13.50 0.35
CA PRO A 88 -3.33 12.60 -0.62
C PRO A 88 -4.63 13.21 -1.16
N GLY A 89 -5.17 12.62 -2.24
CA GLY A 89 -6.48 12.96 -2.77
C GLY A 89 -7.61 12.80 -1.72
N PRO A 90 -8.86 13.09 -2.09
CA PRO A 90 -9.97 13.15 -1.14
C PRO A 90 -10.26 11.79 -0.49
N LEU A 91 -10.53 11.80 0.83
CA LEU A 91 -10.99 10.62 1.55
C LEU A 91 -12.31 10.10 0.97
N ILE A 92 -12.35 8.83 0.57
CA ILE A 92 -13.58 8.11 0.31
C ILE A 92 -13.97 7.34 1.56
N ARG A 93 -15.22 7.47 2.02
CA ARG A 93 -15.71 6.80 3.22
C ARG A 93 -17.07 6.16 2.98
N ALA A 94 -17.21 4.89 3.34
CA ALA A 94 -18.41 4.09 3.22
C ALA A 94 -18.60 3.21 4.45
N ASN A 95 -19.78 2.60 4.61
CA ASN A 95 -19.98 1.52 5.57
C ASN A 95 -19.93 0.17 4.86
N VAL A 96 -19.61 -0.89 5.60
CA VAL A 96 -19.70 -2.25 5.08
C VAL A 96 -21.09 -2.51 4.48
N GLY A 97 -21.13 -3.09 3.30
CA GLY A 97 -22.37 -3.33 2.55
C GLY A 97 -22.91 -2.14 1.75
N ASP A 98 -22.29 -0.96 1.82
CA ASP A 98 -22.62 0.12 0.88
C ASP A 98 -22.10 -0.20 -0.52
N GLU A 99 -22.75 0.37 -1.53
CA GLU A 99 -22.23 0.42 -2.89
C GLU A 99 -21.38 1.68 -3.07
N LEU A 100 -20.15 1.53 -3.55
CA LEU A 100 -19.37 2.65 -4.06
C LEU A 100 -19.67 2.86 -5.55
N ALA A 101 -19.85 4.12 -5.96
CA ALA A 101 -19.96 4.55 -7.34
C ALA A 101 -18.94 5.68 -7.57
N ILE A 102 -17.72 5.30 -7.95
CA ILE A 102 -16.59 6.22 -8.11
C ILE A 102 -16.41 6.51 -9.60
N THR A 103 -16.69 7.72 -10.04
CA THR A 103 -16.45 8.15 -11.41
C THR A 103 -15.04 8.75 -11.52
N LEU A 104 -14.16 8.08 -12.25
CA LEU A 104 -12.86 8.61 -12.63
C LEU A 104 -12.99 9.37 -13.95
N VAL A 105 -12.62 10.64 -13.96
CA VAL A 105 -12.48 11.49 -15.15
C VAL A 105 -10.99 11.64 -15.45
N ASN A 106 -10.56 11.26 -16.64
CA ASN A 106 -9.17 11.34 -17.05
C ASN A 106 -8.90 12.62 -17.84
N GLN A 107 -8.24 13.60 -17.24
CA GLN A 107 -7.72 14.81 -17.88
C GLN A 107 -6.20 14.75 -18.16
N LEU A 108 -5.60 13.57 -18.03
CA LEU A 108 -4.21 13.33 -18.39
C LEU A 108 -4.08 13.19 -19.93
N THR A 109 -2.83 13.19 -20.40
CA THR A 109 -2.49 12.95 -21.81
C THR A 109 -2.27 11.47 -22.15
N HIS A 110 -2.44 10.58 -21.17
CA HIS A 110 -2.24 9.13 -21.28
C HIS A 110 -3.36 8.38 -20.55
N PRO A 111 -3.56 7.08 -20.82
CA PRO A 111 -4.55 6.28 -20.12
C PRO A 111 -4.24 6.18 -18.63
N THR A 112 -5.29 6.15 -17.80
CA THR A 112 -5.18 5.92 -16.36
C THR A 112 -6.22 4.93 -15.86
N SER A 113 -6.20 4.58 -14.57
CA SER A 113 -7.16 3.68 -13.94
C SER A 113 -7.34 4.04 -12.46
N LEU A 114 -8.25 3.35 -11.76
CA LEU A 114 -8.40 3.44 -10.31
C LEU A 114 -8.55 2.05 -9.74
N HIS A 115 -7.54 1.57 -9.05
CA HIS A 115 -7.57 0.34 -8.28
C HIS A 115 -7.86 0.64 -6.81
N CYS A 116 -8.80 -0.08 -6.21
CA CYS A 116 -9.10 0.02 -4.78
C CYS A 116 -8.33 -1.07 -4.03
N HIS A 117 -7.14 -0.74 -3.57
CA HIS A 117 -6.15 -1.64 -3.00
C HIS A 117 -6.67 -2.34 -1.74
N GLY A 118 -6.68 -3.66 -1.77
CA GLY A 118 -7.06 -4.54 -0.66
C GLY A 118 -8.57 -4.75 -0.50
N VAL A 119 -9.43 -4.04 -1.25
CA VAL A 119 -10.87 -4.26 -1.22
C VAL A 119 -11.22 -5.52 -1.99
N ALA A 120 -11.94 -6.45 -1.37
CA ALA A 120 -12.43 -7.66 -2.02
C ALA A 120 -13.64 -7.33 -2.92
N LEU A 121 -13.41 -6.61 -4.01
CA LEU A 121 -14.45 -6.16 -4.93
C LEU A 121 -14.68 -7.14 -6.10
N ARG A 122 -15.67 -6.86 -6.95
CA ARG A 122 -15.94 -7.60 -8.18
C ARG A 122 -14.81 -7.37 -9.20
N ASN A 123 -14.39 -8.43 -9.87
CA ASN A 123 -13.17 -8.44 -10.71
C ASN A 123 -13.22 -7.43 -11.89
N ASP A 124 -14.39 -7.19 -12.48
CA ASP A 124 -14.57 -6.26 -13.59
C ASP A 124 -14.50 -4.77 -13.19
N MET A 125 -14.38 -4.49 -11.88
CA MET A 125 -14.20 -3.15 -11.29
C MET A 125 -12.85 -2.99 -10.56
N ASP A 126 -11.92 -3.92 -10.76
CA ASP A 126 -10.63 -3.94 -10.07
C ASP A 126 -9.71 -2.76 -10.43
N GLY A 127 -9.92 -2.13 -11.58
CA GLY A 127 -9.10 -1.01 -12.05
C GLY A 127 -7.75 -1.42 -12.63
N ALA A 128 -7.54 -2.72 -12.84
CA ALA A 128 -6.33 -3.25 -13.47
C ALA A 128 -6.66 -3.97 -14.79
N SER A 129 -6.00 -3.59 -15.88
CA SER A 129 -6.13 -4.25 -17.18
C SER A 129 -5.52 -5.68 -17.11
N PRO A 130 -6.12 -6.70 -17.71
CA PRO A 130 -7.28 -6.66 -18.62
C PRO A 130 -8.65 -6.80 -17.93
N ALA A 131 -8.72 -6.96 -16.61
CA ALA A 131 -9.97 -7.17 -15.88
C ALA A 131 -10.89 -5.95 -16.00
N THR A 132 -10.34 -4.75 -15.83
CA THR A 132 -11.01 -3.48 -16.05
C THR A 132 -10.26 -2.70 -17.13
N PRO A 133 -10.94 -2.16 -18.16
CA PRO A 133 -10.29 -1.31 -19.16
C PRO A 133 -9.73 -0.03 -18.53
N ASN A 134 -8.61 0.44 -19.06
CA ASN A 134 -8.09 1.77 -18.71
C ASN A 134 -9.03 2.88 -19.21
N VAL A 135 -9.01 4.01 -18.53
CA VAL A 135 -9.74 5.23 -18.92
C VAL A 135 -8.84 6.06 -19.84
N GLU A 136 -9.23 6.17 -21.11
CA GLU A 136 -8.49 6.92 -22.13
C GLU A 136 -8.49 8.44 -21.85
N PRO A 137 -7.53 9.21 -22.37
CA PRO A 137 -7.50 10.66 -22.25
C PRO A 137 -8.82 11.33 -22.67
N GLY A 138 -9.35 12.21 -21.80
CA GLY A 138 -10.65 12.86 -21.97
C GLY A 138 -11.86 11.97 -21.72
N GLY A 139 -11.66 10.68 -21.39
CA GLY A 139 -12.70 9.73 -21.07
C GLY A 139 -13.05 9.73 -19.58
N ASN A 140 -14.05 8.92 -19.26
CA ASN A 140 -14.41 8.62 -17.87
C ASN A 140 -14.90 7.17 -17.74
N PHE A 141 -14.84 6.66 -16.50
CA PHE A 141 -15.37 5.34 -16.15
C PHE A 141 -15.94 5.39 -14.72
N THR A 142 -17.06 4.72 -14.49
CA THR A 142 -17.64 4.63 -13.14
C THR A 142 -17.43 3.22 -12.60
N TYR A 143 -16.58 3.12 -11.60
CA TYR A 143 -16.36 1.93 -10.80
C TYR A 143 -17.55 1.77 -9.86
N ARG A 144 -18.27 0.62 -9.94
CA ARG A 144 -19.45 0.36 -9.14
C ARG A 144 -19.39 -1.03 -8.53
N PHE A 145 -19.29 -1.09 -7.20
CA PHE A 145 -19.16 -2.33 -6.45
C PHE A 145 -19.57 -2.16 -5.00
N SER A 146 -19.96 -3.26 -4.35
CA SER A 146 -20.20 -3.29 -2.90
C SER A 146 -18.92 -3.47 -2.14
N VAL A 147 -18.80 -2.86 -0.95
CA VAL A 147 -17.67 -3.02 -0.03
C VAL A 147 -18.02 -4.06 1.04
N PRO A 148 -17.53 -5.31 0.92
CA PRO A 148 -18.02 -6.41 1.76
C PRO A 148 -17.35 -6.49 3.14
N HIS A 149 -16.22 -5.81 3.34
CA HIS A 149 -15.44 -5.87 4.57
C HIS A 149 -15.07 -4.47 5.04
N PRO A 150 -15.18 -4.18 6.36
CA PRO A 150 -14.68 -2.95 6.94
C PRO A 150 -13.16 -2.93 6.93
N GLY A 151 -12.55 -1.74 7.01
CA GLY A 151 -11.11 -1.63 7.14
C GLY A 151 -10.52 -0.35 6.57
N THR A 152 -9.21 -0.29 6.65
CA THR A 152 -8.38 0.77 6.10
C THR A 152 -7.82 0.33 4.77
N TYR A 153 -8.20 1.03 3.71
CA TYR A 153 -7.84 0.79 2.32
C TYR A 153 -7.35 2.08 1.69
N TRP A 154 -6.90 2.00 0.45
CA TRP A 154 -6.50 3.15 -0.35
C TRP A 154 -6.76 2.87 -1.83
N ALA A 155 -6.68 3.89 -2.66
CA ALA A 155 -6.86 3.73 -4.10
C ALA A 155 -5.76 4.45 -4.86
N HIS A 156 -5.34 3.86 -5.98
CA HIS A 156 -4.28 4.36 -6.86
C HIS A 156 -4.42 3.76 -8.27
N PRO A 157 -3.78 4.32 -9.32
CA PRO A 157 -3.81 3.72 -10.64
C PRO A 157 -2.92 2.47 -10.72
N HIS A 158 -3.27 1.58 -11.66
CA HIS A 158 -2.43 0.47 -12.13
C HIS A 158 -1.87 0.75 -13.54
N THR A 159 -1.68 2.00 -13.89
CA THR A 159 -1.16 2.45 -15.18
C THR A 159 0.10 3.26 -15.01
N GLY A 160 1.13 2.94 -15.79
CA GLY A 160 2.39 3.67 -15.77
C GLY A 160 3.01 3.78 -14.38
N LEU A 161 3.49 4.97 -14.04
CA LEU A 161 4.09 5.34 -12.76
C LEU A 161 3.28 6.46 -12.07
N ASP A 162 1.98 6.54 -12.35
CA ASP A 162 1.13 7.65 -11.91
C ASP A 162 0.87 7.66 -10.40
N ALA A 163 0.99 6.51 -9.73
CA ALA A 163 0.94 6.43 -8.28
C ALA A 163 2.06 7.27 -7.62
N ASP A 164 3.29 7.20 -8.18
CA ASP A 164 4.45 7.99 -7.75
C ASP A 164 4.31 9.50 -8.01
N ARG A 165 3.26 9.89 -8.69
CA ARG A 165 2.96 11.28 -9.02
C ARG A 165 1.83 11.87 -8.18
N GLY A 166 1.38 11.16 -7.14
CA GLY A 166 0.36 11.63 -6.21
C GLY A 166 -1.08 11.25 -6.56
N LEU A 167 -1.30 10.37 -7.54
CA LEU A 167 -2.63 9.83 -7.83
C LEU A 167 -2.99 8.71 -6.84
N TYR A 168 -3.10 9.05 -5.57
CA TYR A 168 -3.56 8.13 -4.53
C TYR A 168 -4.44 8.84 -3.51
N LEU A 169 -5.29 8.07 -2.83
CA LEU A 169 -6.21 8.56 -1.81
C LEU A 169 -6.56 7.48 -0.78
N PRO A 170 -6.86 7.84 0.48
CA PRO A 170 -7.36 6.92 1.48
C PRO A 170 -8.82 6.54 1.20
N LEU A 171 -9.14 5.26 1.45
CA LEU A 171 -10.48 4.71 1.41
C LEU A 171 -10.77 3.98 2.72
N ILE A 172 -11.77 4.43 3.45
CA ILE A 172 -12.15 3.83 4.73
C ILE A 172 -13.53 3.22 4.61
N VAL A 173 -13.65 1.97 5.02
CA VAL A 173 -14.93 1.28 5.15
C VAL A 173 -15.18 1.04 6.64
N ASP A 174 -16.23 1.69 7.15
CA ASP A 174 -16.61 1.58 8.55
C ASP A 174 -17.47 0.34 8.78
N ASP A 175 -17.33 -0.25 9.96
CA ASP A 175 -18.26 -1.23 10.50
C ASP A 175 -19.16 -0.51 11.52
N PRO A 176 -20.47 -0.35 11.25
CA PRO A 176 -21.39 0.24 12.22
C PRO A 176 -21.52 -0.55 13.53
N ASP A 177 -21.18 -1.84 13.48
CA ASP A 177 -21.27 -2.76 14.62
C ASP A 177 -19.92 -2.92 15.34
N GLU A 178 -18.85 -2.27 14.85
CA GLU A 178 -17.55 -2.29 15.52
C GLU A 178 -17.66 -1.63 16.91
N PRO A 179 -17.17 -2.28 17.97
CA PRO A 179 -17.32 -1.77 19.34
C PRO A 179 -16.54 -0.50 19.64
N GLY A 180 -16.13 0.25 18.65
CA GLY A 180 -15.59 1.61 18.65
C GLY A 180 -14.93 2.07 19.96
N ASP A 181 -13.90 1.36 20.45
CA ASP A 181 -13.25 1.67 21.71
C ASP A 181 -12.15 2.75 21.53
N TYR A 182 -12.51 3.82 20.78
CA TYR A 182 -11.66 4.99 20.55
C TYR A 182 -12.51 6.27 20.42
N ASP A 183 -11.92 7.41 20.78
CA ASP A 183 -12.59 8.73 20.82
C ASP A 183 -12.38 9.52 19.54
N ALA A 184 -11.32 9.23 18.80
CA ALA A 184 -10.93 9.95 17.59
C ALA A 184 -10.17 9.03 16.64
N GLU A 185 -10.06 9.47 15.38
CA GLU A 185 -9.37 8.76 14.33
C GLU A 185 -8.36 9.69 13.65
N TRP A 186 -7.20 9.16 13.31
CA TRP A 186 -6.18 9.86 12.56
C TRP A 186 -5.72 9.02 11.37
N ILE A 187 -6.02 9.47 10.15
CA ILE A 187 -5.58 8.83 8.92
C ILE A 187 -4.21 9.38 8.56
N VAL A 188 -3.25 8.47 8.45
CA VAL A 188 -1.83 8.74 8.21
C VAL A 188 -1.42 8.04 6.91
N VAL A 189 -1.18 8.81 5.85
CA VAL A 189 -0.69 8.29 4.57
C VAL A 189 0.78 8.66 4.44
N LEU A 190 1.62 7.63 4.37
CA LEU A 190 3.07 7.74 4.19
C LEU A 190 3.39 7.63 2.70
N ASP A 191 4.37 8.40 2.24
CA ASP A 191 4.80 8.33 0.86
C ASP A 191 6.27 8.74 0.70
N ASP A 192 6.92 8.22 -0.34
CA ASP A 192 8.25 8.59 -0.79
C ASP A 192 8.13 9.47 -2.05
N TRP A 193 8.67 10.68 -2.02
CA TRP A 193 8.36 11.71 -3.00
C TRP A 193 9.56 12.18 -3.81
N THR A 194 9.41 12.25 -5.13
CA THR A 194 10.42 12.76 -6.06
C THR A 194 9.85 13.68 -7.14
N ASP A 195 8.64 13.41 -7.65
CA ASP A 195 8.11 14.08 -8.84
C ASP A 195 7.96 15.60 -8.64
N GLY A 196 8.37 16.36 -9.65
CA GLY A 196 8.34 17.83 -9.62
C GLY A 196 9.39 18.52 -8.77
N ILE A 197 10.28 17.78 -8.06
CA ILE A 197 11.36 18.31 -7.22
C ILE A 197 12.69 17.58 -7.42
N GLY A 198 12.67 16.35 -7.87
CA GLY A 198 13.84 15.52 -8.18
C GLY A 198 13.76 14.95 -9.59
N LYS A 199 14.25 13.71 -9.73
CA LYS A 199 14.05 12.95 -10.97
C LYS A 199 12.57 12.60 -11.10
N THR A 200 12.05 12.56 -12.33
CA THR A 200 10.71 12.02 -12.55
C THR A 200 10.69 10.51 -12.35
N PRO A 201 9.53 9.90 -12.05
CA PRO A 201 9.42 8.44 -11.95
C PRO A 201 9.94 7.73 -13.20
N GLU A 202 9.74 8.26 -14.41
CA GLU A 202 10.25 7.67 -15.66
C GLU A 202 11.78 7.75 -15.76
N GLN A 203 12.39 8.82 -15.25
CA GLN A 203 13.85 8.92 -15.19
C GLN A 203 14.43 7.88 -14.23
N ILE A 204 13.81 7.69 -13.08
CA ILE A 204 14.21 6.64 -12.11
C ILE A 204 14.06 5.27 -12.75
N TRP A 205 12.90 4.99 -13.37
CA TRP A 205 12.66 3.73 -14.07
C TRP A 205 13.68 3.47 -15.17
N SER A 206 14.03 4.50 -15.96
CA SER A 206 15.05 4.40 -17.00
C SER A 206 16.42 4.08 -16.44
N ASP A 207 16.81 4.73 -15.34
CA ASP A 207 18.11 4.51 -14.68
C ASP A 207 18.22 3.08 -14.14
N LEU A 208 17.19 2.58 -13.46
CA LEU A 208 17.14 1.21 -12.94
C LEU A 208 17.14 0.18 -14.08
N SER A 209 16.36 0.41 -15.15
CA SER A 209 16.28 -0.49 -16.30
C SER A 209 17.57 -0.47 -17.13
N GLY A 210 18.23 0.68 -17.27
CA GLY A 210 19.49 0.86 -17.99
C GLY A 210 20.68 0.21 -17.28
N SER A 211 20.68 0.20 -15.96
CA SER A 211 21.72 -0.46 -15.14
C SER A 211 21.65 -1.99 -15.23
N GLY A 212 20.49 -2.55 -15.58
CA GLY A 212 20.29 -4.00 -15.76
C GLY A 212 20.65 -4.54 -17.15
N SER A 213 20.90 -3.69 -18.16
CA SER A 213 21.25 -4.12 -19.53
C SER A 213 22.76 -4.38 -19.76
N GLY A 214 23.59 -4.27 -18.74
CA GLY A 214 24.99 -4.71 -18.74
C GLY A 214 25.06 -6.24 -18.66
N ALA A 215 25.16 -6.88 -19.81
CA ALA A 215 25.51 -8.28 -20.07
C ALA A 215 25.86 -9.14 -18.84
N HIS A 216 24.98 -10.07 -18.52
CA HIS A 216 25.39 -11.28 -17.81
C HIS A 216 26.26 -12.14 -18.73
N ASP A 217 27.47 -11.69 -18.99
CA ASP A 217 28.54 -12.56 -19.49
C ASP A 217 29.28 -13.13 -18.26
N ASP A 218 29.31 -14.45 -18.23
CA ASP A 218 29.98 -15.27 -17.23
C ASP A 218 31.42 -14.79 -16.95
N MET A 219 31.62 -14.05 -15.86
CA MET A 219 32.93 -13.79 -15.30
C MET A 219 32.93 -14.13 -13.79
N PRO A 220 33.78 -15.07 -13.32
CA PRO A 220 33.93 -15.36 -11.91
C PRO A 220 34.68 -14.21 -11.26
N GLY A 221 34.03 -13.44 -10.39
CA GLY A 221 34.61 -12.35 -9.62
C GLY A 221 33.73 -11.10 -9.50
N MET A 222 32.43 -11.21 -9.64
CA MET A 222 31.54 -10.07 -9.47
C MET A 222 31.58 -9.55 -8.04
N GLY A 223 32.22 -8.42 -7.86
CA GLY A 223 32.02 -7.53 -6.75
C GLY A 223 30.57 -7.05 -6.73
N ALA A 224 30.06 -6.73 -5.53
CA ALA A 224 28.74 -6.21 -5.30
C ALA A 224 28.36 -5.16 -6.36
N MET A 225 27.10 -5.23 -6.86
CA MET A 225 26.51 -4.17 -7.68
C MET A 225 26.80 -2.81 -7.06
N PRO A 226 27.06 -1.75 -7.85
CA PRO A 226 27.19 -0.41 -7.29
C PRO A 226 25.85 -0.04 -6.67
N THR A 227 25.77 -0.09 -5.34
CA THR A 227 24.66 0.51 -4.58
C THR A 227 24.65 2.00 -4.92
N MET A 228 23.52 2.55 -5.32
CA MET A 228 23.39 4.01 -5.42
C MET A 228 23.76 4.62 -4.08
N GLU A 229 24.58 5.68 -4.07
CA GLU A 229 25.02 6.34 -2.84
C GLU A 229 23.79 6.69 -1.98
N GLY A 230 23.74 6.15 -0.74
CA GLY A 230 22.71 6.45 0.25
C GLY A 230 21.59 5.40 0.39
N VAL A 231 21.55 4.35 -0.41
CA VAL A 231 20.70 3.18 -0.18
C VAL A 231 21.46 2.22 0.72
N GLY A 232 20.90 1.99 1.91
CA GLY A 232 21.49 1.11 2.91
C GLY A 232 20.93 -0.31 2.80
N THR A 233 21.21 -1.08 3.85
CA THR A 233 20.67 -2.44 4.01
C THR A 233 19.86 -2.51 5.30
N SER A 234 18.83 -3.34 5.33
CA SER A 234 18.09 -3.66 6.55
C SER A 234 17.93 -5.16 6.72
N THR A 235 18.29 -5.67 7.90
CA THR A 235 18.07 -7.07 8.25
C THR A 235 16.57 -7.41 8.38
N LEU A 236 15.74 -6.41 8.69
CA LEU A 236 14.28 -6.58 8.76
C LEU A 236 13.66 -6.76 7.37
N LEU A 237 14.33 -6.25 6.33
CA LEU A 237 13.93 -6.39 4.93
C LEU A 237 14.74 -7.47 4.18
N GLY A 238 15.41 -8.37 4.90
CA GLY A 238 16.19 -9.44 4.29
C GLY A 238 17.51 -8.99 3.65
N GLY A 239 17.97 -7.78 3.94
CA GLY A 239 19.20 -7.18 3.44
C GLY A 239 19.01 -6.16 2.31
N ASP A 240 17.80 -6.03 1.78
CA ASP A 240 17.47 -5.10 0.70
C ASP A 240 16.53 -4.00 1.24
N ALA A 241 16.95 -2.74 1.09
CA ALA A 241 16.18 -1.58 1.54
C ALA A 241 15.46 -0.86 0.37
N GLY A 242 15.46 -1.45 -0.82
CA GLY A 242 15.01 -0.85 -2.07
C GLY A 242 16.14 -0.12 -2.81
N ASP A 243 15.85 0.33 -4.02
CA ASP A 243 16.83 0.83 -4.99
C ASP A 243 16.86 2.36 -5.12
N VAL A 244 15.86 3.06 -4.56
CA VAL A 244 15.68 4.49 -4.77
C VAL A 244 15.88 5.30 -3.49
N ASN A 245 16.70 6.35 -3.56
CA ASN A 245 16.76 7.41 -2.56
C ASN A 245 15.84 8.56 -2.98
N TYR A 246 14.82 8.81 -2.18
CA TYR A 246 13.91 9.91 -2.42
C TYR A 246 14.38 11.21 -1.76
N PRO A 247 14.23 12.37 -2.42
CA PRO A 247 14.59 13.65 -1.81
C PRO A 247 13.71 14.02 -0.62
N TYR A 248 12.47 13.52 -0.57
CA TYR A 248 11.57 13.70 0.56
C TYR A 248 10.79 12.44 0.88
N TYR A 249 10.44 12.30 2.16
CA TYR A 249 9.42 11.41 2.68
C TYR A 249 8.34 12.27 3.33
N VAL A 250 7.08 11.96 3.06
CA VAL A 250 5.97 12.82 3.46
C VAL A 250 4.93 12.05 4.29
N ILE A 251 4.25 12.76 5.18
CA ILE A 251 3.02 12.30 5.82
C ILE A 251 1.89 13.23 5.39
N ASN A 252 0.84 12.65 4.81
CA ASN A 252 -0.31 13.40 4.29
C ASN A 252 0.14 14.56 3.39
N GLY A 253 1.06 14.30 2.48
CA GLY A 253 1.58 15.26 1.50
C GLY A 253 2.46 16.37 2.08
N ARG A 254 2.95 16.26 3.32
CA ARG A 254 3.75 17.32 3.95
C ARG A 254 5.15 16.84 4.31
N ILE A 255 6.15 17.65 3.97
CA ILE A 255 7.54 17.43 4.36
C ILE A 255 7.75 17.65 5.86
N PRO A 256 8.81 17.09 6.48
CA PRO A 256 9.01 17.16 7.94
C PRO A 256 9.06 18.56 8.54
N SER A 257 9.57 19.56 7.80
CA SER A 257 9.64 20.95 8.26
C SER A 257 8.28 21.66 8.31
N ALA A 258 7.27 21.12 7.62
CA ALA A 258 5.91 21.65 7.57
C ALA A 258 4.89 20.57 7.94
N ALA A 259 5.21 19.77 8.94
CA ALA A 259 4.43 18.63 9.40
C ALA A 259 2.96 18.98 9.67
N THR A 260 2.05 18.08 9.28
CA THR A 260 0.65 18.15 9.68
C THR A 260 0.51 18.02 11.19
N VAL A 261 -0.50 18.69 11.75
CA VAL A 261 -0.81 18.63 13.18
C VAL A 261 -2.19 18.02 13.37
N PHE A 262 -2.24 16.88 14.05
CA PHE A 262 -3.47 16.30 14.54
C PHE A 262 -3.72 16.78 15.97
N THR A 263 -4.93 17.32 16.24
CA THR A 263 -5.28 17.87 17.56
C THR A 263 -6.20 16.91 18.30
N ALA A 264 -5.85 16.63 19.55
CA ALA A 264 -6.64 15.79 20.44
C ALA A 264 -6.64 16.36 21.87
N ARG A 265 -7.22 15.65 22.83
CA ARG A 265 -7.14 15.93 24.27
C ARG A 265 -6.32 14.85 24.98
N PRO A 266 -5.61 15.19 26.07
CA PRO A 266 -4.93 14.20 26.87
C PRO A 266 -5.90 13.09 27.31
N GLY A 267 -5.46 11.85 27.27
CA GLY A 267 -6.24 10.67 27.64
C GLY A 267 -7.20 10.15 26.56
N GLN A 268 -7.39 10.86 25.45
CA GLN A 268 -8.20 10.33 24.35
C GLN A 268 -7.54 9.09 23.74
N ARG A 269 -8.36 8.10 23.46
CA ARG A 269 -7.98 6.94 22.66
C ARG A 269 -8.15 7.27 21.20
N ILE A 270 -7.08 7.13 20.43
CA ILE A 270 -7.02 7.51 19.02
C ILE A 270 -6.71 6.27 18.19
N ARG A 271 -7.54 6.00 17.18
CA ARG A 271 -7.23 5.01 16.15
C ARG A 271 -6.37 5.66 15.07
N LEU A 272 -5.14 5.23 14.99
CA LEU A 272 -4.26 5.55 13.87
C LEU A 272 -4.56 4.59 12.73
N ARG A 273 -4.91 5.09 11.55
CA ARG A 273 -5.05 4.33 10.32
C ARG A 273 -3.87 4.67 9.42
N ILE A 274 -2.87 3.81 9.40
CA ILE A 274 -1.59 4.06 8.74
C ILE A 274 -1.59 3.31 7.41
N ILE A 275 -1.33 4.04 6.32
CA ILE A 275 -1.27 3.53 4.95
C ILE A 275 0.13 3.85 4.41
N ASN A 276 0.86 2.87 3.89
CA ASN A 276 2.07 3.11 3.14
C ASN A 276 1.75 3.16 1.64
N ALA A 277 1.72 4.36 1.06
CA ALA A 277 1.53 4.59 -0.37
C ALA A 277 2.85 4.74 -1.14
N GLY A 278 4.00 4.60 -0.47
CA GLY A 278 5.33 4.70 -1.08
C GLY A 278 5.58 3.56 -2.07
N SER A 279 6.40 3.83 -3.07
CA SER A 279 6.66 2.93 -4.21
C SER A 279 7.87 2.03 -4.01
N ASP A 280 8.89 2.48 -3.26
CA ASP A 280 10.12 1.72 -3.04
C ASP A 280 10.61 1.82 -1.57
N THR A 281 9.73 2.24 -0.66
CA THR A 281 10.12 2.49 0.74
C THR A 281 9.25 1.75 1.73
N ALA A 282 9.85 0.82 2.48
CA ALA A 282 9.27 0.34 3.72
C ALA A 282 9.55 1.37 4.83
N PHE A 283 8.55 1.70 5.64
CA PHE A 283 8.68 2.68 6.72
C PHE A 283 8.65 2.02 8.09
N ARG A 284 9.57 2.43 8.97
CA ARG A 284 9.47 2.19 10.41
C ARG A 284 8.80 3.40 11.06
N VAL A 285 7.64 3.17 11.68
CA VAL A 285 6.77 4.23 12.23
C VAL A 285 6.71 4.14 13.74
N ALA A 286 6.91 5.26 14.43
CA ALA A 286 6.74 5.36 15.87
C ALA A 286 6.16 6.72 16.27
N LEU A 287 5.38 6.75 17.36
CA LEU A 287 4.89 7.97 18.00
C LEU A 287 5.66 8.22 19.29
N ALA A 288 6.35 9.33 19.37
CA ALA A 288 7.15 9.69 20.54
C ALA A 288 6.36 9.61 21.86
N GLY A 289 6.91 8.92 22.84
CA GLY A 289 6.32 8.77 24.17
C GLY A 289 5.09 7.85 24.25
N HIS A 290 4.80 7.06 23.20
CA HIS A 290 3.63 6.20 23.15
C HIS A 290 3.98 4.80 22.66
N SER A 291 3.30 3.78 23.20
CA SER A 291 3.18 2.50 22.54
C SER A 291 1.90 2.46 21.70
N MET A 292 1.86 1.57 20.73
CA MET A 292 0.75 1.38 19.81
C MET A 292 0.18 -0.03 20.00
N THR A 293 -1.13 -0.15 20.26
CA THR A 293 -1.81 -1.44 20.28
C THR A 293 -2.37 -1.70 18.87
N VAL A 294 -1.72 -2.57 18.10
CA VAL A 294 -2.17 -2.94 16.76
C VAL A 294 -3.42 -3.78 16.84
N THR A 295 -4.46 -3.40 16.09
CA THR A 295 -5.77 -4.05 16.07
C THR A 295 -6.15 -4.62 14.71
N HIS A 296 -5.59 -4.06 13.60
CA HIS A 296 -5.85 -4.53 12.25
C HIS A 296 -4.57 -4.46 11.40
N THR A 297 -4.47 -5.40 10.48
CA THR A 297 -3.47 -5.40 9.40
C THR A 297 -4.19 -5.60 8.07
N ASP A 298 -3.86 -4.80 7.05
CA ASP A 298 -4.42 -4.88 5.70
C ASP A 298 -5.96 -4.91 5.64
N GLY A 299 -6.60 -4.18 6.58
CA GLY A 299 -8.04 -4.08 6.70
C GLY A 299 -8.69 -5.14 7.59
N TYR A 300 -7.97 -6.18 8.02
CA TYR A 300 -8.53 -7.28 8.79
C TYR A 300 -8.10 -7.26 10.26
N PRO A 301 -8.99 -7.66 11.20
CA PRO A 301 -8.69 -7.63 12.62
C PRO A 301 -7.67 -8.70 13.01
N VAL A 302 -6.76 -8.32 13.90
CA VAL A 302 -5.78 -9.21 14.53
C VAL A 302 -5.97 -9.26 16.04
N VAL A 303 -5.43 -10.28 16.68
CA VAL A 303 -5.32 -10.31 18.14
C VAL A 303 -4.49 -9.10 18.55
N PRO A 304 -5.04 -8.19 19.39
CA PRO A 304 -4.36 -6.96 19.74
C PRO A 304 -2.96 -7.20 20.32
N ALA A 305 -1.97 -6.47 19.85
CA ALA A 305 -0.59 -6.60 20.28
C ALA A 305 0.08 -5.23 20.40
N ASP A 306 0.78 -5.02 21.52
CA ASP A 306 1.50 -3.77 21.78
C ASP A 306 2.86 -3.79 21.10
N VAL A 307 3.22 -2.67 20.50
CA VAL A 307 4.52 -2.41 19.87
C VAL A 307 4.97 -0.97 20.15
N ASP A 308 6.28 -0.73 20.09
CA ASP A 308 6.84 0.63 20.18
C ASP A 308 6.97 1.27 18.80
N ALA A 309 7.24 0.47 17.78
CA ALA A 309 7.29 0.89 16.39
C ALA A 309 6.63 -0.17 15.49
N LEU A 310 6.24 0.24 14.27
CA LEU A 310 5.68 -0.62 13.23
C LEU A 310 6.57 -0.57 11.99
N LEU A 311 6.85 -1.70 11.36
CA LEU A 311 7.44 -1.77 10.03
C LEU A 311 6.31 -2.04 9.04
N LEU A 312 6.14 -1.12 8.08
CA LEU A 312 5.15 -1.21 7.00
C LEU A 312 5.87 -1.33 5.65
N GLY A 313 5.62 -2.39 4.92
CA GLY A 313 5.97 -2.51 3.50
C GLY A 313 5.08 -1.65 2.61
N MET A 314 5.45 -1.51 1.33
CA MET A 314 4.65 -0.78 0.34
C MET A 314 3.26 -1.43 0.20
N GLY A 315 2.21 -0.60 0.21
CA GLY A 315 0.82 -1.05 0.14
C GLY A 315 0.23 -1.59 1.43
N GLU A 316 1.03 -1.87 2.48
CA GLU A 316 0.53 -2.34 3.76
C GLU A 316 -0.23 -1.25 4.53
N ARG A 317 -1.21 -1.68 5.31
CA ARG A 317 -2.01 -0.83 6.21
C ARG A 317 -2.05 -1.45 7.58
N TYR A 318 -1.92 -0.60 8.60
CA TYR A 318 -2.09 -0.99 10.00
C TYR A 318 -3.02 -0.02 10.71
N ASP A 319 -3.93 -0.58 11.52
CA ASP A 319 -4.67 0.23 12.48
C ASP A 319 -4.15 -0.06 13.89
N ALA A 320 -3.85 1.01 14.61
CA ALA A 320 -3.36 0.92 15.97
C ALA A 320 -4.08 1.91 16.88
N ILE A 321 -4.34 1.51 18.12
CA ILE A 321 -4.89 2.38 19.16
C ILE A 321 -3.75 2.95 20.01
N ILE A 322 -3.78 4.26 20.22
CA ILE A 322 -2.93 4.94 21.21
C ILE A 322 -3.78 5.66 22.25
N THR A 323 -3.23 5.92 23.42
CA THR A 323 -3.80 6.83 24.42
C THR A 323 -2.95 8.08 24.44
N ALA A 324 -3.53 9.21 24.03
CA ALA A 324 -2.82 10.47 23.86
C ALA A 324 -2.28 11.00 25.21
N GLY A 325 -0.99 11.27 25.26
CA GLY A 325 -0.33 11.97 26.37
C GLY A 325 -0.72 13.44 26.43
N ASP A 326 -0.16 14.21 27.39
CA ASP A 326 -0.32 15.65 27.49
C ASP A 326 0.92 16.35 26.92
N GLY A 327 0.79 17.08 25.80
CA GLY A 327 1.90 17.76 25.14
C GLY A 327 1.82 17.76 23.61
N VAL A 328 3.00 17.85 22.97
CA VAL A 328 3.15 17.78 21.51
C VAL A 328 4.16 16.68 21.18
N PHE A 329 3.71 15.67 20.45
CA PHE A 329 4.46 14.47 20.16
C PHE A 329 4.67 14.30 18.66
N ALA A 330 5.86 13.84 18.24
CA ALA A 330 6.13 13.55 16.84
C ALA A 330 5.75 12.12 16.52
N LEU A 331 4.89 11.96 15.51
CA LEU A 331 4.78 10.73 14.73
C LEU A 331 5.85 10.78 13.65
N VAL A 332 6.75 9.84 13.65
CA VAL A 332 7.87 9.78 12.71
C VAL A 332 7.80 8.47 11.93
N ALA A 333 7.98 8.58 10.62
CA ALA A 333 8.16 7.43 9.73
C ALA A 333 9.57 7.51 9.12
N MET A 334 10.43 6.58 9.51
CA MET A 334 11.78 6.47 8.98
C MET A 334 11.80 5.46 7.83
N PRO A 335 12.35 5.82 6.66
CA PRO A 335 12.57 4.86 5.59
C PRO A 335 13.56 3.80 6.09
N GLU A 336 13.13 2.55 6.12
CA GLU A 336 13.94 1.45 6.66
C GLU A 336 15.17 1.21 5.79
N GLY A 337 16.38 1.33 6.36
CA GLY A 337 17.63 1.16 5.65
C GLY A 337 18.03 2.31 4.71
N LYS A 338 17.26 3.40 4.66
CA LYS A 338 17.56 4.61 3.87
C LYS A 338 17.73 5.83 4.79
N ASN A 339 18.18 6.97 4.24
CA ASN A 339 18.31 8.21 4.98
C ASN A 339 17.04 9.07 4.89
N GLY A 340 16.79 9.87 5.91
CA GLY A 340 15.66 10.79 5.96
C GLY A 340 14.54 10.33 6.91
N LEU A 341 13.46 11.06 6.93
CA LEU A 341 12.24 10.73 7.67
C LEU A 341 11.03 11.51 7.14
N ALA A 342 9.83 11.01 7.40
CA ALA A 342 8.58 11.76 7.34
C ALA A 342 8.09 12.05 8.76
N ARG A 343 7.29 13.13 8.95
CA ARG A 343 6.88 13.59 10.27
C ARG A 343 5.48 14.20 10.25
N ALA A 344 4.71 13.89 11.30
CA ALA A 344 3.50 14.61 11.69
C ALA A 344 3.51 14.87 13.20
N LEU A 345 2.58 15.65 13.70
CA LEU A 345 2.49 15.99 15.13
C LEU A 345 1.13 15.60 15.69
N LEU A 346 1.14 14.98 16.87
CA LEU A 346 -0.02 14.90 17.77
C LEU A 346 0.11 16.02 18.80
N SER A 347 -0.87 16.93 18.83
CA SER A 347 -0.92 18.05 19.79
C SER A 347 -2.15 17.90 20.69
N THR A 348 -1.93 17.77 22.00
CA THR A 348 -3.01 17.66 22.99
C THR A 348 -2.99 18.80 24.01
N GLY A 349 -1.98 19.66 23.96
CA GLY A 349 -1.78 20.75 24.90
C GLY A 349 -0.89 21.85 24.36
N ALA A 350 -0.46 22.72 25.25
CA ALA A 350 0.50 23.77 24.93
C ALA A 350 1.92 23.20 24.82
N GLY A 351 2.72 23.78 23.95
CA GLY A 351 4.12 23.42 23.78
C GLY A 351 4.56 23.54 22.32
N THR A 352 5.86 23.41 22.12
CA THR A 352 6.46 23.26 20.80
C THR A 352 6.78 21.79 20.58
N GLY A 353 6.43 21.27 19.40
CA GLY A 353 6.83 19.91 19.03
C GLY A 353 8.35 19.76 18.92
N PRO A 354 8.85 18.53 18.94
CA PRO A 354 10.26 18.25 18.68
C PRO A 354 10.71 18.81 17.33
N ASP A 355 12.02 18.99 17.14
CA ASP A 355 12.61 19.45 15.87
C ASP A 355 12.28 18.53 14.70
N ALA A 356 12.36 19.05 13.46
CA ALA A 356 11.98 18.32 12.25
C ALA A 356 12.82 17.05 12.00
N GLY A 357 14.03 16.98 12.51
CA GLY A 357 14.92 15.82 12.45
C GLY A 357 14.86 14.89 13.68
N TYR A 358 13.92 15.10 14.60
CA TYR A 358 13.81 14.29 15.81
C TYR A 358 13.45 12.84 15.48
N GLN A 359 14.14 11.92 16.12
CA GLN A 359 13.88 10.49 16.03
C GLN A 359 13.46 9.95 17.40
N PRO A 360 12.25 9.38 17.52
CA PRO A 360 11.76 8.82 18.78
C PRO A 360 12.59 7.62 19.22
N PRO A 361 12.91 7.46 20.51
CA PRO A 361 13.59 6.28 21.04
C PRO A 361 12.80 4.99 20.81
N GLU A 362 11.48 5.07 20.66
CA GLU A 362 10.58 3.97 20.33
C GLU A 362 10.97 3.24 19.03
N MET A 363 11.67 3.92 18.11
CA MET A 363 12.22 3.32 16.88
C MET A 363 13.16 2.12 17.15
N ALA A 364 13.82 2.11 18.31
CA ALA A 364 14.72 1.04 18.73
C ALA A 364 14.05 0.02 19.68
N GLY A 365 12.78 0.21 19.98
CA GLY A 365 12.00 -0.66 20.86
C GLY A 365 11.51 -1.93 20.17
N ARG A 366 10.35 -2.43 20.61
CA ARG A 366 9.68 -3.59 20.01
C ARG A 366 9.07 -3.20 18.68
N VAL A 367 9.69 -3.63 17.58
CA VAL A 367 9.20 -3.37 16.22
C VAL A 367 8.20 -4.46 15.82
N GLY A 368 6.97 -4.05 15.55
CA GLY A 368 5.93 -4.91 14.98
C GLY A 368 6.17 -5.12 13.48
N THR A 369 6.12 -6.36 13.06
CA THR A 369 6.16 -6.77 11.64
C THR A 369 4.96 -7.67 11.34
N ALA A 370 4.57 -7.81 10.08
CA ALA A 370 3.42 -8.63 9.68
C ALA A 370 3.45 -10.04 10.29
N ALA A 371 4.64 -10.64 10.43
CA ALA A 371 4.82 -11.97 11.01
C ALA A 371 4.46 -12.08 12.52
N MET A 372 4.33 -10.95 13.22
CA MET A 372 3.98 -10.93 14.65
C MET A 372 2.47 -10.97 14.89
N PHE A 373 1.67 -10.59 13.94
CA PHE A 373 0.23 -10.41 14.13
C PHE A 373 -0.52 -11.68 13.73
N VAL A 374 -1.44 -12.08 14.59
CA VAL A 374 -2.25 -13.29 14.41
C VAL A 374 -3.68 -12.86 14.10
N ALA A 375 -4.22 -13.32 12.98
CA ALA A 375 -5.61 -13.05 12.61
C ALA A 375 -6.56 -13.49 13.75
N THR A 376 -7.61 -12.72 13.99
CA THR A 376 -8.70 -13.16 14.87
C THR A 376 -9.41 -14.37 14.24
N GLU A 377 -10.17 -15.13 15.03
CA GLU A 377 -10.94 -16.27 14.52
C GLU A 377 -11.90 -15.84 13.40
N ALA A 378 -12.51 -14.65 13.53
CA ALA A 378 -13.41 -14.07 12.52
C ALA A 378 -12.72 -13.73 11.19
N ALA A 379 -11.42 -13.45 11.22
CA ALA A 379 -10.62 -13.12 10.03
C ALA A 379 -9.85 -14.33 9.48
N SER A 380 -9.95 -15.49 10.11
CA SER A 380 -9.25 -16.71 9.70
C SER A 380 -10.01 -17.40 8.55
N LEU A 381 -9.26 -17.91 7.57
CA LEU A 381 -9.85 -18.73 6.51
C LEU A 381 -10.42 -20.03 7.10
N PRO A 382 -11.54 -20.57 6.55
CA PRO A 382 -12.03 -21.87 6.93
C PRO A 382 -10.98 -22.97 6.73
N ALA A 383 -10.97 -23.99 7.59
CA ALA A 383 -10.05 -25.10 7.42
C ALA A 383 -10.29 -25.80 6.07
N GLY A 384 -9.26 -25.87 5.24
CA GLY A 384 -9.32 -26.47 3.90
C GLY A 384 -9.69 -25.52 2.76
N ALA A 385 -9.68 -24.21 3.01
CA ALA A 385 -9.85 -23.18 1.96
C ALA A 385 -8.56 -23.03 1.13
#